data_9a3ae1dcfafbb959e3e2d58ac5b2ae58
#
_entry.id   9a3ae1dcfafbb959e3e2d58ac5b2ae58
#
_cell.length_a   1.000
_cell.length_b   1.000
_cell.length_c   1.000
_cell.angle_alpha   90.00
_cell.angle_beta   90.00
_cell.angle_gamma   90.00
#
_symmetry.space_group_name_H-M   'P 1'
#
loop_
_entity.id
_entity.type
_entity.pdbx_description
1 polymer ?
#
loop_
_entity_poly.entity_id
_entity_poly.type
_entity_poly.pdbx_seq_one_letter_code
_entity_poly.pdbx_strand_id
1 'polypeptide(L)'
;MEAFSAGTLAGAGSFRCDSCGFAVALHERDPVPGCPECGGHRFRRASLFGETLEGPTQHEVGEPPDWLEEAREALVRSGDYLAFEDGDRVRVVPLQEGWTRIGRSLSAHIRFDDPTVSRRHALVYRDSDGARILDDRSLNGVFRNGQRVELAELEDGDAIDVGRFQVFFVSLVPDRAAVAG
;
A
#
# COMPACT_ATOMS: atom_id res chain seq x y z
N MET A 1 19.92 -16.64 16.86
CA MET A 1 18.68 -16.17 16.21
C MET A 1 18.52 -16.97 14.92
N GLU A 2 17.36 -17.53 14.73
CA GLU A 2 17.07 -18.39 13.57
C GLU A 2 16.85 -17.51 12.32
N ALA A 3 17.63 -17.77 11.29
CA ALA A 3 17.52 -17.08 10.00
C ALA A 3 16.84 -18.03 8.99
N PHE A 4 15.91 -17.48 8.21
CA PHE A 4 15.15 -18.19 7.18
C PHE A 4 15.60 -17.71 5.79
N SER A 5 15.81 -18.65 4.90
CA SER A 5 16.18 -18.34 3.51
C SER A 5 14.92 -18.25 2.64
N ALA A 6 14.98 -17.42 1.61
CA ALA A 6 13.95 -17.37 0.59
C ALA A 6 13.68 -18.77 0.00
N GLY A 7 12.42 -19.11 -0.21
CA GLY A 7 11.95 -20.41 -0.66
C GLY A 7 11.69 -21.42 0.44
N THR A 8 12.06 -21.16 1.71
CA THR A 8 11.79 -22.07 2.82
C THR A 8 10.43 -21.78 3.47
N LEU A 9 9.83 -22.80 4.08
CA LEU A 9 8.62 -22.63 4.89
C LEU A 9 9.02 -22.26 6.32
N ALA A 10 8.74 -21.04 6.72
CA ALA A 10 9.06 -20.54 8.07
C ALA A 10 7.87 -20.56 9.04
N GLY A 11 6.69 -20.99 8.55
CA GLY A 11 5.44 -20.94 9.30
C GLY A 11 4.84 -19.54 9.38
N ALA A 12 3.68 -19.42 10.02
CA ALA A 12 2.99 -18.16 10.16
C ALA A 12 3.76 -17.17 11.03
N GLY A 13 3.75 -15.90 10.66
CA GLY A 13 4.37 -14.82 11.43
C GLY A 13 4.87 -13.68 10.58
N SER A 14 5.50 -12.71 11.25
CA SER A 14 6.17 -11.60 10.60
C SER A 14 7.66 -11.83 10.55
N PHE A 15 8.26 -11.56 9.41
CA PHE A 15 9.68 -11.75 9.16
C PHE A 15 10.28 -10.48 8.57
N ARG A 16 11.50 -10.15 8.95
CA ARG A 16 12.23 -8.99 8.44
C ARG A 16 13.45 -9.41 7.65
N CYS A 17 13.66 -8.76 6.52
CA CYS A 17 14.87 -8.92 5.72
C CYS A 17 16.10 -8.47 6.53
N ASP A 18 17.14 -9.29 6.54
CA ASP A 18 18.39 -8.99 7.24
C ASP A 18 19.15 -7.81 6.62
N SER A 19 18.92 -7.56 5.32
CA SER A 19 19.66 -6.53 4.58
C SER A 19 19.04 -5.13 4.70
N CYS A 20 17.70 -5.01 4.65
CA CYS A 20 17.03 -3.70 4.60
C CYS A 20 15.93 -3.51 5.66
N GLY A 21 15.62 -4.55 6.44
CA GLY A 21 14.57 -4.47 7.46
C GLY A 21 13.13 -4.56 6.93
N PHE A 22 12.92 -4.66 5.60
CA PHE A 22 11.59 -4.80 5.02
C PHE A 22 10.87 -6.02 5.61
N ALA A 23 9.62 -5.85 5.99
CA ALA A 23 8.86 -6.90 6.66
C ALA A 23 7.89 -7.62 5.72
N VAL A 24 7.77 -8.92 5.90
CA VAL A 24 6.76 -9.76 5.25
C VAL A 24 5.94 -10.49 6.31
N ALA A 25 4.63 -10.59 6.07
CA ALA A 25 3.72 -11.36 6.91
C ALA A 25 3.34 -12.65 6.18
N LEU A 26 3.77 -13.79 6.73
CA LEU A 26 3.56 -15.10 6.14
C LEU A 26 2.42 -15.85 6.84
N HIS A 27 1.66 -16.60 6.08
CA HIS A 27 0.79 -17.65 6.59
C HIS A 27 1.56 -18.96 6.71
N GLU A 28 0.97 -19.95 7.37
CA GLU A 28 1.63 -21.22 7.70
C GLU A 28 2.25 -21.94 6.49
N ARG A 29 1.66 -21.78 5.32
CA ARG A 29 2.09 -22.44 4.08
C ARG A 29 2.79 -21.53 3.08
N ASP A 30 3.00 -20.26 3.44
CA ASP A 30 3.67 -19.32 2.57
C ASP A 30 5.20 -19.58 2.62
N PRO A 31 5.87 -19.75 1.47
CA PRO A 31 7.31 -19.74 1.45
C PRO A 31 7.82 -18.32 1.71
N VAL A 32 8.98 -18.22 2.34
CA VAL A 32 9.68 -16.93 2.49
C VAL A 32 9.99 -16.38 1.11
N PRO A 33 9.50 -15.20 0.73
CA PRO A 33 9.79 -14.61 -0.58
C PRO A 33 11.21 -14.04 -0.63
N GLY A 34 11.73 -13.77 -1.82
CA GLY A 34 12.84 -12.82 -1.96
C GLY A 34 12.38 -11.43 -1.51
N CYS A 35 13.27 -10.65 -0.93
CA CYS A 35 12.91 -9.31 -0.48
C CYS A 35 12.56 -8.42 -1.69
N PRO A 36 11.34 -7.90 -1.79
CA PRO A 36 10.95 -7.08 -2.93
C PRO A 36 11.63 -5.72 -2.94
N GLU A 37 12.13 -5.27 -1.78
CA GLU A 37 12.80 -3.97 -1.63
C GLU A 37 14.27 -4.01 -2.10
N CYS A 38 15.03 -5.02 -1.64
CA CYS A 38 16.47 -5.06 -1.89
C CYS A 38 16.96 -6.34 -2.57
N GLY A 39 16.07 -7.27 -2.92
CA GLY A 39 16.44 -8.57 -3.47
C GLY A 39 17.11 -9.53 -2.48
N GLY A 40 17.22 -9.18 -1.21
CA GLY A 40 17.82 -10.02 -0.18
C GLY A 40 17.09 -11.35 0.01
N HIS A 41 17.81 -12.40 0.39
CA HIS A 41 17.28 -13.76 0.51
C HIS A 41 17.23 -14.29 1.94
N ARG A 42 17.61 -13.49 2.94
CA ARG A 42 17.67 -13.89 4.34
C ARG A 42 16.73 -13.05 5.19
N PHE A 43 15.96 -13.75 6.00
CA PHE A 43 14.98 -13.16 6.89
C PHE A 43 15.12 -13.71 8.29
N ARG A 44 14.76 -12.92 9.29
CA ARG A 44 14.62 -13.34 10.68
C ARG A 44 13.19 -13.08 11.16
N ARG A 45 12.73 -13.88 12.09
CA ARG A 45 11.40 -13.67 12.68
C ARG A 45 11.38 -12.33 13.42
N ALA A 46 10.41 -11.48 13.11
CA ALA A 46 10.21 -10.23 13.82
C ALA A 46 9.73 -10.54 15.26
N SER A 47 10.42 -10.00 16.25
CA SER A 47 9.98 -10.08 17.64
C SER A 47 8.96 -8.96 17.91
N LEU A 48 7.88 -9.29 18.60
CA LEU A 48 6.91 -8.28 19.09
C LEU A 48 7.53 -7.35 20.14
N PHE A 49 8.66 -7.72 20.71
CA PHE A 49 9.38 -6.99 21.78
C PHE A 49 10.81 -6.62 21.38
N GLY A 50 11.21 -6.85 20.13
CA GLY A 50 12.55 -6.53 19.63
C GLY A 50 12.64 -5.11 19.12
N GLU A 51 13.87 -4.59 19.08
CA GLU A 51 14.20 -3.27 18.53
C GLU A 51 13.46 -3.00 17.23
N THR A 52 12.79 -1.86 17.19
CA THR A 52 12.16 -1.33 15.99
C THR A 52 13.27 -1.06 14.98
N LEU A 53 13.55 -2.02 14.11
CA LEU A 53 14.28 -1.71 12.90
C LEU A 53 13.35 -0.79 12.11
N GLU A 54 13.65 0.49 12.11
CA GLU A 54 12.97 1.44 11.26
C GLU A 54 13.16 0.96 9.81
N GLY A 55 12.06 0.61 9.17
CA GLY A 55 12.07 0.32 7.75
C GLY A 55 12.42 1.58 6.95
N PRO A 56 12.54 1.48 5.64
CA PRO A 56 12.88 2.62 4.80
C PRO A 56 11.93 3.79 5.09
N THR A 57 12.48 5.00 5.20
CA THR A 57 11.71 6.22 5.43
C THR A 57 11.29 6.90 4.14
N GLN A 58 11.86 6.47 3.03
CA GLN A 58 11.60 7.01 1.69
C GLN A 58 11.65 5.89 0.66
N HIS A 59 10.76 5.96 -0.32
CA HIS A 59 10.77 5.13 -1.53
C HIS A 59 11.09 6.01 -2.75
N GLU A 60 11.69 5.42 -3.77
CA GLU A 60 11.84 6.11 -5.05
C GLU A 60 10.47 6.31 -5.69
N VAL A 61 10.21 7.56 -6.10
CA VAL A 61 8.99 7.91 -6.84
C VAL A 61 9.28 7.69 -8.31
N GLY A 62 8.69 6.65 -8.88
CA GLY A 62 8.69 6.42 -10.32
C GLY A 62 7.75 7.38 -11.05
N GLU A 63 7.90 7.46 -12.36
CA GLU A 63 6.92 8.14 -13.20
C GLU A 63 5.56 7.41 -13.12
N PRO A 64 4.44 8.15 -13.17
CA PRO A 64 3.11 7.52 -13.23
C PRO A 64 3.03 6.56 -14.43
N PRO A 65 2.44 5.38 -14.26
CA PRO A 65 2.33 4.43 -15.35
C PRO A 65 1.36 4.92 -16.44
N ASP A 66 1.63 4.56 -17.69
CA ASP A 66 0.82 4.98 -18.85
C ASP A 66 -0.66 4.61 -18.71
N TRP A 67 -0.94 3.45 -18.10
CA TRP A 67 -2.32 3.00 -17.88
C TRP A 67 -3.14 3.92 -16.95
N LEU A 68 -2.49 4.74 -16.13
CA LEU A 68 -3.19 5.64 -15.21
C LEU A 68 -3.98 6.72 -15.96
N GLU A 69 -3.40 7.26 -17.03
CA GLU A 69 -4.09 8.24 -17.86
C GLU A 69 -5.25 7.59 -18.63
N GLU A 70 -5.05 6.39 -19.18
CA GLU A 70 -6.11 5.63 -19.83
C GLU A 70 -7.26 5.32 -18.87
N ALA A 71 -6.93 4.93 -17.63
CA ALA A 71 -7.93 4.67 -16.59
C ALA A 71 -8.71 5.95 -16.22
N ARG A 72 -8.03 7.08 -16.16
CA ARG A 72 -8.64 8.40 -15.89
C ARG A 72 -9.61 8.81 -16.99
N GLU A 73 -9.21 8.66 -18.26
CA GLU A 73 -10.05 8.98 -19.41
C GLU A 73 -11.31 8.09 -19.50
N ALA A 74 -11.22 6.86 -19.03
CA ALA A 74 -12.34 5.93 -18.99
C ALA A 74 -13.38 6.25 -17.89
N LEU A 75 -13.08 7.12 -16.94
CA LEU A 75 -13.98 7.50 -15.86
C LEU A 75 -14.99 8.54 -16.34
N VAL A 76 -16.27 8.21 -16.24
CA VAL A 76 -17.38 9.05 -16.72
C VAL A 76 -18.02 9.87 -15.61
N ARG A 77 -17.87 9.43 -14.35
CA ARG A 77 -18.52 10.08 -13.20
C ARG A 77 -17.53 10.90 -12.40
N SER A 78 -17.96 12.07 -11.97
CA SER A 78 -17.22 12.85 -10.97
C SER A 78 -17.14 12.08 -9.66
N GLY A 79 -15.99 12.15 -8.99
CA GLY A 79 -15.75 11.48 -7.72
C GLY A 79 -14.27 11.21 -7.49
N ASP A 80 -13.99 10.56 -6.38
CA ASP A 80 -12.66 10.17 -5.97
C ASP A 80 -12.52 8.66 -6.11
N TYR A 81 -11.37 8.22 -6.59
CA TYR A 81 -11.09 6.83 -6.93
C TYR A 81 -9.71 6.42 -6.47
N LEU A 82 -9.53 5.13 -6.24
CA LEU A 82 -8.22 4.50 -6.12
C LEU A 82 -8.00 3.59 -7.32
N ALA A 83 -6.90 3.80 -8.04
CA ALA A 83 -6.51 3.03 -9.22
C ALA A 83 -5.21 2.27 -8.94
N PHE A 84 -5.15 1.00 -9.30
CA PHE A 84 -3.99 0.14 -9.07
C PHE A 84 -3.99 -1.06 -10.02
N GLU A 85 -2.83 -1.68 -10.17
CA GLU A 85 -2.69 -2.96 -10.85
C GLU A 85 -2.88 -4.13 -9.88
N ASP A 86 -3.71 -5.09 -10.28
CA ASP A 86 -3.93 -6.35 -9.59
C ASP A 86 -3.62 -7.50 -10.56
N GLY A 87 -2.39 -7.99 -10.52
CA GLY A 87 -1.87 -8.88 -11.55
C GLY A 87 -1.76 -8.18 -12.90
N ASP A 88 -2.41 -8.73 -13.92
CA ASP A 88 -2.43 -8.16 -15.28
C ASP A 88 -3.62 -7.21 -15.55
N ARG A 89 -4.30 -6.79 -14.49
CA ARG A 89 -5.51 -5.96 -14.62
C ARG A 89 -5.38 -4.66 -13.85
N VAL A 90 -5.77 -3.58 -14.49
CA VAL A 90 -6.00 -2.30 -13.83
C VAL A 90 -7.36 -2.33 -13.15
N ARG A 91 -7.39 -1.99 -11.88
CA ARG A 91 -8.61 -1.84 -11.09
C ARG A 91 -8.77 -0.39 -10.68
N VAL A 92 -10.00 0.10 -10.81
CA VAL A 92 -10.38 1.44 -10.34
C VAL A 92 -11.56 1.29 -9.40
N VAL A 93 -11.38 1.71 -8.16
CA VAL A 93 -12.35 1.57 -7.09
C VAL A 93 -12.87 2.96 -6.70
N PRO A 94 -14.18 3.22 -6.87
CA PRO A 94 -14.75 4.49 -6.41
C PRO A 94 -14.74 4.55 -4.89
N LEU A 95 -14.32 5.69 -4.33
CA LEU A 95 -14.38 5.95 -2.91
C LEU A 95 -15.78 6.44 -2.52
N GLN A 96 -16.38 5.70 -1.60
CA GLN A 96 -17.60 6.13 -0.93
C GLN A 96 -17.27 7.07 0.22
N GLU A 97 -18.23 7.87 0.66
CA GLU A 97 -18.09 8.61 1.91
C GLU A 97 -17.87 7.65 3.09
N GLY A 98 -16.92 7.98 3.95
CA GLY A 98 -16.49 7.15 5.07
C GLY A 98 -15.17 6.41 4.82
N TRP A 99 -15.02 5.25 5.42
CA TRP A 99 -13.78 4.50 5.47
C TRP A 99 -13.66 3.44 4.38
N THR A 100 -12.53 3.44 3.68
CA THR A 100 -12.09 2.36 2.81
C THR A 100 -10.86 1.70 3.42
N ARG A 101 -10.94 0.40 3.70
CA ARG A 101 -9.86 -0.40 4.28
C ARG A 101 -9.02 -1.02 3.18
N ILE A 102 -7.71 -0.90 3.31
CA ILE A 102 -6.73 -1.52 2.41
C ILE A 102 -5.88 -2.48 3.24
N GLY A 103 -5.73 -3.71 2.78
CA GLY A 103 -4.92 -4.69 3.47
C GLY A 103 -5.07 -6.11 2.95
N ARG A 104 -4.40 -7.05 3.62
CA ARG A 104 -4.45 -8.48 3.28
C ARG A 104 -5.68 -9.19 3.87
N SER A 105 -6.35 -8.60 4.86
CA SER A 105 -7.52 -9.19 5.51
C SER A 105 -8.65 -9.44 4.51
N LEU A 106 -9.40 -10.53 4.71
CA LEU A 106 -10.64 -10.80 3.98
C LEU A 106 -11.71 -9.71 4.17
N SER A 107 -11.63 -8.94 5.26
CA SER A 107 -12.52 -7.82 5.55
C SER A 107 -12.09 -6.49 4.94
N ALA A 108 -10.95 -6.45 4.22
CA ALA A 108 -10.51 -5.26 3.52
C ALA A 108 -11.38 -5.00 2.28
N HIS A 109 -11.70 -3.73 2.02
CA HIS A 109 -12.44 -3.32 0.83
C HIS A 109 -11.55 -3.44 -0.43
N ILE A 110 -10.27 -3.09 -0.28
CA ILE A 110 -9.22 -3.33 -1.27
C ILE A 110 -8.26 -4.34 -0.65
N ARG A 111 -8.28 -5.55 -1.18
CA ARG A 111 -7.50 -6.65 -0.66
C ARG A 111 -6.34 -6.99 -1.60
N PHE A 112 -5.14 -6.95 -1.03
CA PHE A 112 -3.96 -7.50 -1.67
C PHE A 112 -3.53 -8.77 -0.92
N ASP A 113 -3.66 -9.92 -1.55
CA ASP A 113 -3.23 -11.19 -0.95
C ASP A 113 -1.74 -11.42 -1.19
N ASP A 114 -0.94 -10.63 -0.49
CA ASP A 114 0.51 -10.59 -0.65
C ASP A 114 1.21 -10.47 0.70
N PRO A 115 2.34 -11.19 0.91
CA PRO A 115 3.09 -11.16 2.16
C PRO A 115 3.65 -9.79 2.53
N THR A 116 3.79 -8.86 1.58
CA THR A 116 4.29 -7.50 1.83
C THR A 116 3.23 -6.56 2.39
N VAL A 117 1.96 -6.98 2.32
CA VAL A 117 0.81 -6.21 2.79
C VAL A 117 0.33 -6.74 4.14
N SER A 118 0.24 -5.86 5.13
CA SER A 118 -0.31 -6.19 6.44
C SER A 118 -1.82 -6.46 6.37
N ARG A 119 -2.37 -7.26 7.29
CA ARG A 119 -3.81 -7.53 7.36
C ARG A 119 -4.63 -6.23 7.39
N ARG A 120 -4.19 -5.31 8.23
CA ARG A 120 -4.63 -3.92 8.30
C ARG A 120 -3.43 -3.07 7.88
N HIS A 121 -3.48 -2.48 6.70
CA HIS A 121 -2.32 -1.75 6.18
C HIS A 121 -2.59 -0.25 6.13
N ALA A 122 -3.65 0.13 5.46
CA ALA A 122 -4.03 1.53 5.34
C ALA A 122 -5.55 1.72 5.43
N LEU A 123 -5.94 2.91 5.80
CA LEU A 123 -7.32 3.40 5.78
C LEU A 123 -7.38 4.66 4.92
N VAL A 124 -8.34 4.73 4.02
CA VAL A 124 -8.68 5.96 3.33
C VAL A 124 -10.02 6.45 3.86
N TYR A 125 -10.05 7.66 4.37
CA TYR A 125 -11.26 8.34 4.79
C TYR A 125 -11.65 9.41 3.79
N ARG A 126 -12.88 9.37 3.32
CA ARG A 126 -13.45 10.36 2.41
C ARG A 126 -14.64 11.05 3.04
N ASP A 127 -14.67 12.38 2.95
CA ASP A 127 -15.79 13.22 3.34
C ASP A 127 -16.03 14.32 2.29
N SER A 128 -16.84 15.33 2.63
CA SER A 128 -17.13 16.47 1.76
C SER A 128 -15.91 17.36 1.47
N ASP A 129 -14.89 17.31 2.33
CA ASP A 129 -13.70 18.16 2.26
C ASP A 129 -12.57 17.51 1.44
N GLY A 130 -12.63 16.20 1.22
CA GLY A 130 -11.67 15.45 0.45
C GLY A 130 -11.41 14.05 0.98
N ALA A 131 -10.22 13.54 0.68
CA ALA A 131 -9.79 12.22 1.12
C ALA A 131 -8.48 12.30 1.90
N ARG A 132 -8.31 11.42 2.87
CA ARG A 132 -7.09 11.29 3.70
C ARG A 132 -6.70 9.84 3.80
N ILE A 133 -5.39 9.59 3.85
CA ILE A 133 -4.83 8.27 4.09
C ILE A 133 -4.19 8.18 5.46
N LEU A 134 -4.43 7.05 6.14
CA LEU A 134 -3.82 6.73 7.43
C LEU A 134 -3.10 5.39 7.34
N ASP A 135 -1.97 5.29 8.00
CA ASP A 135 -1.31 4.01 8.29
C ASP A 135 -2.10 3.28 9.39
N ASP A 136 -2.64 2.10 9.08
CA ASP A 136 -3.40 1.29 10.04
C ASP A 136 -2.52 0.20 10.68
N ARG A 137 -1.41 0.60 11.28
CA ARG A 137 -0.42 -0.25 11.94
C ARG A 137 0.26 -1.24 10.98
N SER A 138 0.61 -0.76 9.80
CA SER A 138 1.36 -1.56 8.84
C SER A 138 2.78 -1.88 9.32
N LEU A 139 3.30 -3.02 8.90
CA LEU A 139 4.67 -3.41 9.23
C LEU A 139 5.73 -2.60 8.48
N ASN A 140 5.44 -2.23 7.24
CA ASN A 140 6.37 -1.52 6.36
C ASN A 140 6.10 -0.02 6.25
N GLY A 141 4.97 0.45 6.74
CA GLY A 141 4.54 1.82 6.58
C GLY A 141 3.68 2.04 5.34
N VAL A 142 3.08 3.22 5.28
CA VAL A 142 2.37 3.77 4.13
C VAL A 142 3.18 4.94 3.62
N PHE A 143 3.36 5.02 2.31
CA PHE A 143 4.12 6.10 1.68
C PHE A 143 3.21 6.86 0.73
N ARG A 144 3.26 8.18 0.80
CA ARG A 144 2.64 9.09 -0.16
C ARG A 144 3.72 9.80 -0.94
N ASN A 145 3.74 9.61 -2.24
CA ASN A 145 4.76 10.18 -3.12
C ASN A 145 6.20 9.92 -2.62
N GLY A 146 6.45 8.68 -2.19
CA GLY A 146 7.75 8.23 -1.69
C GLY A 146 8.08 8.61 -0.25
N GLN A 147 7.25 9.41 0.42
CA GLN A 147 7.46 9.79 1.82
C GLN A 147 6.55 9.01 2.75
N ARG A 148 7.12 8.47 3.83
CA ARG A 148 6.35 7.76 4.86
C ARG A 148 5.41 8.72 5.57
N VAL A 149 4.15 8.30 5.71
CA VAL A 149 3.10 9.09 6.36
C VAL A 149 2.35 8.25 7.38
N GLU A 150 1.95 8.86 8.48
CA GLU A 150 0.99 8.30 9.43
C GLU A 150 -0.43 8.74 9.08
N LEU A 151 -0.56 9.99 8.69
CA LEU A 151 -1.78 10.62 8.20
C LEU A 151 -1.40 11.66 7.16
N ALA A 152 -2.05 11.64 5.99
CA ALA A 152 -1.87 12.66 4.97
C ALA A 152 -3.17 12.93 4.21
N GLU A 153 -3.37 14.16 3.78
CA GLU A 153 -4.41 14.51 2.83
C GLU A 153 -3.99 14.00 1.44
N LEU A 154 -4.95 13.54 0.66
CA LEU A 154 -4.75 13.05 -0.69
C LEU A 154 -5.12 14.12 -1.71
N GLU A 155 -4.24 14.29 -2.67
CA GLU A 155 -4.43 15.15 -3.83
C GLU A 155 -4.47 14.31 -5.11
N ASP A 156 -5.14 14.82 -6.13
CA ASP A 156 -5.22 14.14 -7.42
C ASP A 156 -3.84 13.81 -7.98
N GLY A 157 -3.63 12.56 -8.36
CA GLY A 157 -2.37 12.06 -8.87
C GLY A 157 -1.41 11.52 -7.81
N ASP A 158 -1.75 11.59 -6.52
CA ASP A 158 -0.90 11.04 -5.46
C ASP A 158 -0.68 9.54 -5.62
N ALA A 159 0.59 9.13 -5.52
CA ALA A 159 1.00 7.73 -5.47
C ALA A 159 1.12 7.27 -4.02
N ILE A 160 0.48 6.17 -3.71
CA ILE A 160 0.43 5.56 -2.37
C ILE A 160 1.07 4.18 -2.46
N ASP A 161 2.14 3.94 -1.69
CA ASP A 161 2.76 2.62 -1.63
C ASP A 161 2.19 1.83 -0.44
N VAL A 162 1.69 0.65 -0.74
CA VAL A 162 1.13 -0.33 0.20
C VAL A 162 1.84 -1.67 -0.02
N GLY A 163 2.81 -2.00 0.83
CA GLY A 163 3.69 -3.12 0.56
C GLY A 163 4.46 -2.88 -0.75
N ARG A 164 4.43 -3.86 -1.65
CA ARG A 164 5.02 -3.73 -2.99
C ARG A 164 4.08 -3.10 -4.04
N PHE A 165 2.84 -2.79 -3.66
CA PHE A 165 1.83 -2.26 -4.56
C PHE A 165 1.83 -0.73 -4.53
N GLN A 166 1.59 -0.13 -5.69
CA GLN A 166 1.36 1.29 -5.82
C GLN A 166 -0.10 1.54 -6.18
N VAL A 167 -0.75 2.39 -5.39
CA VAL A 167 -2.15 2.79 -5.55
C VAL A 167 -2.17 4.27 -5.84
N PHE A 168 -2.88 4.69 -6.87
CA PHE A 168 -3.00 6.09 -7.27
C PHE A 168 -4.35 6.65 -6.84
N PHE A 169 -4.31 7.84 -6.23
CA PHE A 169 -5.53 8.58 -5.95
C PHE A 169 -5.89 9.43 -7.16
N VAL A 170 -7.10 9.26 -7.66
CA VAL A 170 -7.65 9.98 -8.81
C VAL A 170 -8.89 10.74 -8.38
N SER A 171 -8.88 12.05 -8.51
CA SER A 171 -10.02 12.91 -8.22
C SER A 171 -10.55 13.56 -9.49
N LEU A 172 -11.79 13.23 -9.83
CA LEU A 172 -12.55 13.85 -10.93
C LEU A 172 -13.64 14.78 -10.36
N VAL A 173 -13.30 15.58 -9.39
CA VAL A 173 -14.22 16.61 -8.88
C VAL A 173 -14.11 17.83 -9.79
N PRO A 174 -15.21 18.36 -10.34
CA PRO A 174 -15.18 19.61 -11.08
C PRO A 174 -14.54 20.68 -10.20
N ASP A 175 -13.60 21.41 -10.78
CA ASP A 175 -12.88 22.45 -10.08
C ASP A 175 -13.87 23.41 -9.43
N ARG A 176 -13.89 23.51 -8.11
CA ARG A 176 -14.78 24.39 -7.35
C ARG A 176 -14.62 25.86 -7.76
N ALA A 177 -13.49 26.21 -8.36
CA ALA A 177 -13.24 27.55 -8.90
C ALA A 177 -14.06 27.87 -10.15
N ALA A 178 -14.57 26.85 -10.88
CA ALA A 178 -15.37 27.07 -12.09
C ALA A 178 -16.86 27.29 -11.79
N VAL A 179 -17.32 27.13 -10.56
CA VAL A 179 -18.74 27.28 -10.16
C VAL A 179 -19.01 28.63 -9.49
N ALA A 180 -17.98 29.43 -9.24
CA ALA A 180 -18.12 30.79 -8.70
C ALA A 180 -18.12 31.82 -9.87
N GLY A 181 -19.17 31.76 -10.66
CA GLY A 181 -19.40 32.74 -11.72
C GLY A 181 -20.86 33.09 -11.87
#